data_108bb607819dd88846b1eb5776a5d8d1
#
_entry.id   108bb607819dd88846b1eb5776a5d8d1
#
_cell.length_a   1.000
_cell.length_b   1.000
_cell.length_c   1.000
_cell.angle_alpha   90.00
_cell.angle_beta   90.00
_cell.angle_gamma   90.00
#
_symmetry.space_group_name_H-M   'P 1'
#
loop_
_entity.id
_entity.type
_entity.pdbx_description
1 polymer ?
#
loop_
_entity_poly.entity_id
_entity_poly.type
_entity_poly.pdbx_seq_one_letter_code
_entity_poly.pdbx_strand_id
1 'polypeptide(L)' 'MKKAIVFLANGFEEMEALGTVDILRRGGIEVTTVSITANPVVTGAHNVPVTADTTLEKVNLADADALVLPGGMPG' A
#
# COMPACT_ATOMS: atom_id res chain seq x y z
N MET A 1 -0.44 -16.83 9.80
CA MET A 1 -0.23 -16.18 8.50
C MET A 1 0.49 -14.87 8.71
N LYS A 2 1.51 -14.62 7.90
CA LYS A 2 2.23 -13.35 7.96
C LYS A 2 1.39 -12.22 7.38
N LYS A 3 1.52 -11.05 7.97
CA LYS A 3 0.77 -9.85 7.56
C LYS A 3 1.73 -8.74 7.16
N ALA A 4 1.46 -8.12 6.02
CA ALA A 4 2.23 -6.98 5.53
C ALA A 4 1.30 -5.79 5.26
N ILE A 5 1.81 -4.60 5.51
CA ILE A 5 1.12 -3.36 5.16
C ILE A 5 1.92 -2.67 4.07
N VAL A 6 1.24 -2.32 2.98
CA VAL A 6 1.83 -1.55 1.88
C VAL A 6 1.23 -0.16 1.90
N PHE A 7 2.07 0.85 2.15
CA PHE A 7 1.62 2.24 2.22
C PHE A 7 1.52 2.84 0.83
N LEU A 8 0.44 3.57 0.58
CA LEU A 8 0.22 4.28 -0.68
C LEU A 8 0.09 5.77 -0.41
N ALA A 9 0.87 6.56 -1.10
CA ALA A 9 0.78 8.02 -1.09
C ALA A 9 0.58 8.50 -2.52
N ASN A 10 0.01 9.68 -2.70
CA ASN A 10 -0.11 10.25 -4.04
C ASN A 10 1.27 10.35 -4.68
N GLY A 11 1.39 9.91 -5.93
CA GLY A 11 2.65 9.85 -6.65
C GLY A 11 3.39 8.52 -6.51
N PHE A 12 2.76 7.50 -5.90
CA PHE A 12 3.40 6.19 -5.79
C PHE A 12 3.65 5.58 -7.18
N GLU A 13 4.67 4.71 -7.29
CA GLU A 13 4.96 3.99 -8.53
C GLU A 13 3.98 2.82 -8.66
N GLU A 14 3.06 2.90 -9.62
CA GLU A 14 1.97 1.92 -9.76
C GLU A 14 2.47 0.49 -9.91
N MET A 15 3.39 0.27 -10.83
CA MET A 15 3.89 -1.09 -11.06
C MET A 15 4.62 -1.65 -9.85
N GLU A 16 5.44 -0.83 -9.22
CA GLU A 16 6.22 -1.24 -8.06
C GLU A 16 5.31 -1.56 -6.87
N ALA A 17 4.36 -0.69 -6.59
CA ALA A 17 3.45 -0.88 -5.45
C ALA A 17 2.50 -2.06 -5.69
N LEU A 18 1.80 -2.07 -6.81
CA LEU A 18 0.80 -3.10 -7.08
C LEU A 18 1.43 -4.44 -7.39
N GLY A 19 2.59 -4.44 -8.06
CA GLY A 19 3.36 -5.65 -8.30
C GLY A 19 3.83 -6.29 -7.00
N THR A 20 4.27 -5.48 -6.05
CA THR A 20 4.67 -5.95 -4.73
C THR A 20 3.48 -6.58 -4.00
N VAL A 21 2.32 -5.91 -4.01
CA VAL A 21 1.09 -6.46 -3.41
C VAL A 21 0.75 -7.81 -4.04
N ASP A 22 0.79 -7.88 -5.37
CA ASP A 22 0.45 -9.10 -6.08
C ASP A 22 1.40 -10.25 -5.71
N ILE A 23 2.71 -10.00 -5.72
CA ILE A 23 3.70 -11.00 -5.39
C ILE A 23 3.55 -11.50 -3.96
N LEU A 24 3.34 -10.60 -3.02
CA LEU A 24 3.19 -10.96 -1.61
C LEU A 24 1.94 -11.81 -1.40
N ARG A 25 0.83 -11.44 -2.03
CA ARG A 25 -0.41 -12.22 -1.92
C ARG A 25 -0.28 -13.60 -2.55
N ARG A 26 0.42 -13.71 -3.66
CA ARG A 26 0.69 -15.01 -4.28
C ARG A 26 1.53 -15.90 -3.37
N GLY A 27 2.41 -15.30 -2.58
CA GLY A 27 3.23 -16.03 -1.61
C GLY A 27 2.51 -16.40 -0.32
N GLY A 28 1.21 -16.12 -0.20
CA GLY A 28 0.43 -16.47 0.98
C GLY A 28 0.49 -15.44 2.09
N ILE A 29 1.00 -14.24 1.82
CA ILE A 29 1.07 -13.17 2.81
C ILE A 29 -0.23 -12.36 2.76
N GLU A 30 -0.81 -12.08 3.92
CA GLU A 30 -1.99 -11.23 4.02
C GLU A 30 -1.54 -9.77 3.89
N VAL A 31 -1.92 -9.13 2.80
CA VAL A 31 -1.49 -7.76 2.52
C VAL A 31 -2.66 -6.81 2.66
N THR A 32 -2.44 -5.75 3.42
CA THR A 32 -3.39 -4.63 3.55
C THR A 32 -2.74 -3.40 2.92
N THR A 33 -3.41 -2.77 1.98
CA THR A 33 -2.97 -1.49 1.42
C THR A 33 -3.53 -0.36 2.27
N VAL A 34 -2.69 0.63 2.54
CA VAL A 34 -3.03 1.73 3.45
C VAL A 34 -2.73 3.05 2.77
N SER A 35 -3.75 3.89 2.62
CA SER A 35 -3.54 5.27 2.19
C SER A 35 -2.98 6.08 3.36
N ILE A 36 -1.91 6.82 3.12
CA ILE A 36 -1.37 7.72 4.15
C ILE A 36 -2.12 9.04 4.23
N THR A 37 -3.10 9.23 3.34
CA THR A 37 -3.98 10.41 3.37
C THR A 37 -5.29 10.07 4.08
N ALA A 38 -6.15 11.05 4.29
CA ALA A 38 -7.48 10.82 4.85
C ALA A 38 -8.42 10.15 3.85
N ASN A 39 -8.06 10.14 2.56
CA ASN A 39 -8.87 9.59 1.49
C ASN A 39 -8.35 8.20 1.11
N PRO A 40 -9.19 7.16 1.08
CA PRO A 40 -8.74 5.83 0.66
C PRO A 40 -8.32 5.76 -0.81
N VAL A 41 -8.75 6.69 -1.65
CA VAL A 41 -8.32 6.73 -3.05
C VAL A 41 -6.99 7.47 -3.16
N VAL A 42 -6.00 6.82 -3.75
CA VAL A 42 -4.65 7.35 -3.92
C VAL A 42 -4.30 7.25 -5.39
N THR A 43 -3.76 8.33 -5.95
CA THR A 43 -3.40 8.37 -7.37
C THR A 43 -1.88 8.23 -7.54
N GLY A 44 -1.48 7.27 -8.36
CA GLY A 44 -0.07 7.02 -8.62
C GLY A 44 0.58 8.06 -9.53
N ALA A 45 1.88 7.89 -9.74
CA ALA A 45 2.69 8.81 -10.54
C ALA A 45 2.24 8.91 -12.00
N HIS A 46 1.58 7.88 -12.50
CA HIS A 46 1.09 7.83 -13.88
C HIS A 46 -0.42 8.02 -13.96
N ASN A 47 -1.00 8.70 -12.98
CA ASN A 47 -2.42 9.05 -12.95
C ASN A 47 -3.39 7.88 -12.81
N VAL A 48 -2.96 6.79 -12.24
CA VAL A 48 -3.83 5.64 -11.99
C VAL A 48 -4.38 5.75 -10.56
N PRO A 49 -5.70 5.97 -10.40
CA PRO A 49 -6.29 5.98 -9.05
C PRO A 49 -6.45 4.55 -8.54
N VAL A 50 -6.11 4.34 -7.29
CA VAL A 50 -6.21 3.05 -6.62
C VAL A 50 -6.92 3.26 -5.29
N THR A 51 -7.89 2.40 -4.98
CA THR A 51 -8.55 2.43 -3.68
C THR A 51 -7.80 1.53 -2.71
N ALA A 52 -7.23 2.12 -1.68
CA ALA A 52 -6.58 1.36 -0.62
C ALA A 52 -7.61 0.65 0.25
N ASP A 53 -7.18 -0.41 0.93
CA ASP A 53 -8.07 -1.15 1.82
C ASP A 53 -8.52 -0.31 3.01
N THR A 54 -7.65 0.56 3.50
CA THR A 54 -7.94 1.43 4.63
C THR A 54 -7.05 2.67 4.61
N THR A 55 -7.19 3.54 5.60
CA THR A 55 -6.36 4.73 5.76
C THR A 55 -5.47 4.59 6.99
N LEU A 56 -4.45 5.44 7.08
CA LEU A 56 -3.50 5.41 8.19
C LEU A 56 -4.19 5.63 9.54
N GLU A 57 -5.25 6.43 9.57
CA GLU A 57 -6.00 6.68 10.80
C GLU A 57 -6.70 5.43 11.33
N LYS A 58 -7.07 4.51 10.46
CA LYS A 58 -7.90 3.35 10.81
C LYS A 58 -7.12 2.06 10.93
N VAL A 59 -5.89 2.00 10.38
CA VAL A 59 -5.12 0.77 10.37
C VAL A 59 -4.48 0.51 11.74
N ASN A 60 -4.37 -0.76 12.09
CA ASN A 60 -3.62 -1.17 13.27
C ASN A 60 -2.24 -1.66 12.85
N LEU A 61 -1.24 -0.79 12.95
CA LEU A 61 0.13 -1.11 12.52
C LEU A 61 0.76 -2.21 13.36
N ALA A 62 0.31 -2.37 14.59
CA ALA A 62 0.89 -3.38 15.49
C ALA A 62 0.62 -4.81 15.04
N ASP A 63 -0.39 -5.02 14.19
CA ASP A 63 -0.70 -6.34 13.65
C ASP A 63 0.21 -6.76 12.50
N ALA A 64 1.00 -5.85 11.96
CA ALA A 64 1.81 -6.16 10.78
C ALA A 64 3.16 -6.76 11.16
N ASP A 65 3.58 -7.75 10.40
CA ASP A 65 4.92 -8.33 10.51
C ASP A 65 5.93 -7.54 9.67
N ALA A 66 5.45 -6.85 8.63
CA ALA A 66 6.31 -6.06 7.75
C ALA A 66 5.57 -4.81 7.25
N LEU A 67 6.32 -3.72 7.07
CA LEU A 67 5.83 -2.47 6.50
C LEU A 67 6.59 -2.24 5.20
N VAL A 68 5.86 -1.94 4.12
CA VAL A 68 6.44 -1.74 2.79
C VAL A 68 6.14 -0.34 2.31
N LEU A 69 7.18 0.37 1.90
CA LEU A 69 7.11 1.72 1.35
C LEU A 69 7.52 1.66 -0.13
N PRO A 70 6.56 1.63 -1.06
CA PRO A 70 6.91 1.60 -2.48
C PRO A 70 7.61 2.88 -2.92
N GLY A 71 8.38 2.79 -4.00
CA GLY A 71 9.04 3.94 -4.58
C GLY A 71 8.10 4.86 -5.33
N GLY A 72 8.67 5.91 -5.96
CA GLY A 72 7.92 6.85 -6.79
C GLY A 72 7.35 8.04 -6.04
N MET A 73 7.26 7.96 -4.74
CA MET A 73 6.75 9.09 -3.95
C MET A 73 7.76 10.24 -3.97
N PRO A 74 7.28 11.49 -4.10
CA PRO A 74 8.20 12.64 -4.04
C PRO A 74 8.92 12.62 -2.70
N GLY A 75 10.21 12.69 -2.78
CA GLY A 75 11.07 12.67 -1.60
C GLY A 75 10.87 13.86 -0.72
#